data_a2f17796528cb01e243e5fb4f6ff2047
#
_entry.id   a2f17796528cb01e243e5fb4f6ff2047
#
_cell.length_a   1.000
_cell.length_b   1.000
_cell.length_c   1.000
_cell.angle_alpha   90.00
_cell.angle_beta   90.00
_cell.angle_gamma   90.00
#
_symmetry.space_group_name_H-M   'P 1'
#
loop_
_entity.id
_entity.type
_entity.pdbx_description
1 polymer ?
#
loop_
_entity_poly.entity_id
_entity_poly.type
_entity_poly.pdbx_seq_one_letter_code
_entity_poly.pdbx_strand_id
1 'polypeptide(L)'
;MLSVLLRDYAARHPIEVLSRLEPPEALPQGVTWQTLTAVEMEAAWSAARVEKQVDEALSRRVPLPGGGSLIIDEREALTTIDVNSGSTVTAADGETLAVEENLRAAAEAARQIRLRNLSGILLIDFIDMHSDMDRARVIAAMEEAAADDRVKTVIHGFTSLGLLEMTRKRTRDTLCDTLTQPCDACHGTGRVRRD
;
A
#
# COMPACT_ATOMS: atom_id res chain seq x y z
N MET A 1 23.20 5.26 0.60
CA MET A 1 21.73 5.13 0.75
C MET A 1 21.23 3.73 0.37
N LEU A 2 21.57 3.19 -0.81
CA LEU A 2 21.17 1.84 -1.25
C LEU A 2 21.60 0.73 -0.27
N SER A 3 22.85 0.75 0.23
CA SER A 3 23.37 -0.23 1.18
C SER A 3 22.60 -0.30 2.52
N VAL A 4 22.06 0.82 2.98
CA VAL A 4 21.23 0.86 4.18
C VAL A 4 19.87 0.22 3.90
N LEU A 5 19.26 0.55 2.76
CA LEU A 5 18.00 -0.06 2.32
C LEU A 5 18.11 -1.57 2.22
N LEU A 6 19.15 -2.06 1.53
CA LEU A 6 19.38 -3.49 1.34
C LEU A 6 19.59 -4.21 2.67
N ARG A 7 20.38 -3.62 3.59
CA ARG A 7 20.66 -4.20 4.91
C ARG A 7 19.38 -4.44 5.73
N ASP A 8 18.51 -3.43 5.75
CA ASP A 8 17.32 -3.49 6.58
C ASP A 8 16.26 -4.43 6.01
N TYR A 9 16.14 -4.55 4.67
CA TYR A 9 15.27 -5.54 4.05
C TYR A 9 15.82 -6.95 4.18
N ALA A 10 17.12 -7.15 3.93
CA ALA A 10 17.77 -8.45 4.00
C ALA A 10 17.81 -9.03 5.43
N ALA A 11 17.70 -8.21 6.46
CA ALA A 11 17.58 -8.67 7.84
C ALA A 11 16.31 -9.50 8.09
N ARG A 12 15.30 -9.34 7.24
CA ARG A 12 14.00 -10.03 7.37
C ARG A 12 13.78 -11.10 6.32
N HIS A 13 14.26 -10.88 5.10
CA HIS A 13 14.08 -11.78 3.96
C HIS A 13 15.31 -11.74 3.06
N PRO A 14 15.76 -12.89 2.50
CA PRO A 14 16.78 -12.89 1.47
C PRO A 14 16.38 -11.99 0.30
N ILE A 15 17.32 -11.19 -0.20
CA ILE A 15 17.08 -10.27 -1.31
C ILE A 15 18.03 -10.63 -2.46
N GLU A 16 17.48 -10.75 -3.65
CA GLU A 16 18.25 -10.76 -4.89
C GLU A 16 18.15 -9.39 -5.56
N VAL A 17 19.29 -8.79 -5.85
CA VAL A 17 19.39 -7.52 -6.56
C VAL A 17 19.82 -7.81 -8.00
N LEU A 18 18.95 -7.45 -8.94
CA LEU A 18 19.25 -7.46 -10.37
C LEU A 18 19.63 -6.03 -10.78
N SER A 19 20.80 -5.83 -11.35
CA SER A 19 21.30 -4.49 -11.65
C SER A 19 22.17 -4.48 -12.91
N ARG A 20 22.20 -3.35 -13.60
CA ARG A 20 23.20 -3.08 -14.66
C ARG A 20 24.52 -2.53 -14.12
N LEU A 21 24.54 -2.21 -12.83
CA LEU A 21 25.74 -1.71 -12.16
C LEU A 21 26.46 -2.86 -11.48
N GLU A 22 27.77 -2.72 -11.32
CA GLU A 22 28.57 -3.63 -10.52
C GLU A 22 28.15 -3.58 -9.05
N PRO A 23 28.31 -4.69 -8.29
CA PRO A 23 28.01 -4.70 -6.88
C PRO A 23 28.92 -3.74 -6.10
N PRO A 24 28.46 -3.18 -4.98
CA PRO A 24 29.37 -2.46 -4.08
C PRO A 24 30.41 -3.42 -3.48
N GLU A 25 31.53 -2.88 -3.00
CA GLU A 25 32.66 -3.67 -2.45
C GLU A 25 32.22 -4.67 -1.36
N ALA A 26 31.16 -4.36 -0.61
CA ALA A 26 30.60 -5.25 0.39
C ALA A 26 29.07 -5.29 0.31
N LEU A 27 28.53 -6.50 0.21
CA LEU A 27 27.09 -6.73 0.27
C LEU A 27 26.68 -7.05 1.73
N PRO A 28 25.51 -6.53 2.18
CA PRO A 28 24.95 -6.95 3.45
C PRO A 28 24.64 -8.45 3.46
N GLN A 29 24.65 -9.06 4.64
CA GLN A 29 24.23 -10.46 4.80
C GLN A 29 22.80 -10.65 4.29
N GLY A 30 22.57 -11.74 3.56
CA GLY A 30 21.26 -12.07 2.98
C GLY A 30 20.98 -11.34 1.65
N VAL A 31 21.92 -10.58 1.10
CA VAL A 31 21.81 -9.94 -0.23
C VAL A 31 22.68 -10.72 -1.23
N THR A 32 22.05 -11.12 -2.33
CA THR A 32 22.73 -11.59 -3.54
C THR A 32 22.66 -10.51 -4.60
N TRP A 33 23.66 -10.45 -5.48
CA TRP A 33 23.74 -9.46 -6.57
C TRP A 33 24.04 -10.14 -7.87
N GLN A 34 23.26 -9.82 -8.89
CA GLN A 34 23.50 -10.25 -10.26
C GLN A 34 23.61 -9.04 -11.17
N THR A 35 24.74 -8.90 -11.84
CA THR A 35 24.94 -7.88 -12.87
C THR A 35 24.38 -8.39 -14.19
N LEU A 36 23.46 -7.64 -14.78
CA LEU A 36 22.76 -7.99 -16.01
C LEU A 36 23.15 -7.05 -17.15
N THR A 37 23.19 -7.60 -18.37
CA THR A 37 23.21 -6.79 -19.59
C THR A 37 21.89 -6.03 -19.77
N ALA A 38 21.84 -5.08 -20.70
CA ALA A 38 20.60 -4.34 -20.99
C ALA A 38 19.46 -5.27 -21.43
N VAL A 39 19.76 -6.28 -22.24
CA VAL A 39 18.78 -7.25 -22.78
C VAL A 39 18.27 -8.16 -21.66
N GLU A 40 19.16 -8.65 -20.80
CA GLU A 40 18.78 -9.50 -19.66
C GLU A 40 17.94 -8.71 -18.64
N MET A 41 18.26 -7.44 -18.41
CA MET A 41 17.49 -6.57 -17.53
C MET A 41 16.08 -6.35 -18.08
N GLU A 42 15.93 -6.09 -19.37
CA GLU A 42 14.61 -5.93 -20.01
C GLU A 42 13.79 -7.22 -19.92
N ALA A 43 14.43 -8.36 -20.15
CA ALA A 43 13.78 -9.67 -20.00
C ALA A 43 13.34 -9.93 -18.54
N ALA A 44 14.20 -9.66 -17.55
CA ALA A 44 13.90 -9.81 -16.14
C ALA A 44 12.76 -8.87 -15.71
N TRP A 45 12.79 -7.61 -16.15
CA TRP A 45 11.75 -6.60 -15.91
C TRP A 45 10.39 -7.04 -16.45
N SER A 46 10.38 -7.52 -17.70
CA SER A 46 9.17 -8.04 -18.34
C SER A 46 8.65 -9.31 -17.66
N ALA A 47 9.54 -10.25 -17.31
CA ALA A 47 9.17 -11.49 -16.62
C ALA A 47 8.56 -11.20 -15.23
N ALA A 48 9.11 -10.23 -14.50
CA ALA A 48 8.59 -9.76 -13.22
C ALA A 48 7.34 -8.90 -13.36
N ARG A 49 6.91 -8.55 -14.59
CA ARG A 49 5.75 -7.70 -14.87
C ARG A 49 5.79 -6.36 -14.11
N VAL A 50 6.96 -5.73 -14.04
CA VAL A 50 7.17 -4.53 -13.22
C VAL A 50 6.25 -3.39 -13.67
N GLU A 51 6.11 -3.14 -14.98
CA GLU A 51 5.20 -2.12 -15.51
C GLU A 51 3.76 -2.34 -15.02
N LYS A 52 3.27 -3.58 -15.11
CA LYS A 52 1.93 -3.91 -14.62
C LYS A 52 1.77 -3.65 -13.12
N GLN A 53 2.78 -3.98 -12.33
CA GLN A 53 2.77 -3.72 -10.88
C GLN A 53 2.79 -2.21 -10.58
N VAL A 54 3.49 -1.41 -11.38
CA VAL A 54 3.47 0.06 -11.29
C VAL A 54 2.09 0.61 -11.62
N ASP A 55 1.46 0.16 -12.71
CA ASP A 55 0.11 0.57 -13.07
C ASP A 55 -0.91 0.21 -11.99
N GLU A 56 -0.81 -0.99 -11.43
CA GLU A 56 -1.65 -1.43 -10.31
C GLU A 56 -1.41 -0.57 -9.06
N ALA A 57 -0.15 -0.20 -8.78
CA ALA A 57 0.21 0.68 -7.66
C ALA A 57 -0.24 2.14 -7.86
N LEU A 58 -0.48 2.58 -9.08
CA LEU A 58 -1.07 3.89 -9.40
C LEU A 58 -2.60 3.84 -9.49
N SER A 59 -3.19 2.65 -9.55
CA SER A 59 -4.64 2.50 -9.64
C SER A 59 -5.34 2.97 -8.37
N ARG A 60 -6.43 3.72 -8.54
CA ARG A 60 -7.32 4.11 -7.44
C ARG A 60 -7.93 2.90 -6.74
N ARG A 61 -8.23 1.83 -7.50
CA ARG A 61 -8.85 0.60 -7.00
C ARG A 61 -7.84 -0.51 -6.86
N VAL A 62 -7.79 -1.12 -5.68
CA VAL A 62 -6.94 -2.26 -5.35
C VAL A 62 -7.83 -3.46 -5.02
N PRO A 63 -7.80 -4.53 -5.82
CA PRO A 63 -8.57 -5.73 -5.52
C PRO A 63 -8.01 -6.43 -4.27
N LEU A 64 -8.92 -6.96 -3.44
CA LEU A 64 -8.57 -7.81 -2.31
C LEU A 64 -8.71 -9.29 -2.65
N PRO A 65 -7.88 -10.16 -2.08
CA PRO A 65 -8.10 -11.60 -2.14
C PRO A 65 -9.46 -11.94 -1.52
N GLY A 66 -10.33 -12.63 -2.27
CA GLY A 66 -11.67 -12.98 -1.81
C GLY A 66 -12.80 -12.15 -2.43
N GLY A 67 -12.49 -11.12 -3.21
CA GLY A 67 -13.45 -10.42 -4.07
C GLY A 67 -13.80 -8.99 -3.66
N GLY A 68 -13.33 -8.49 -2.54
CA GLY A 68 -13.45 -7.09 -2.14
C GLY A 68 -12.43 -6.16 -2.82
N SER A 69 -12.43 -4.91 -2.44
CA SER A 69 -11.45 -3.93 -2.96
C SER A 69 -11.26 -2.76 -2.02
N LEU A 70 -10.06 -2.17 -2.06
CA LEU A 70 -9.80 -0.86 -1.50
C LEU A 70 -9.97 0.21 -2.59
N ILE A 71 -10.54 1.35 -2.22
CA ILE A 71 -10.53 2.56 -3.02
C ILE A 71 -9.66 3.59 -2.30
N ILE A 72 -8.58 4.02 -2.93
CA ILE A 72 -7.61 4.93 -2.34
C ILE A 72 -7.73 6.28 -3.03
N ASP A 73 -8.10 7.30 -2.27
CA ASP A 73 -8.18 8.68 -2.72
C ASP A 73 -7.15 9.54 -1.99
N GLU A 74 -6.07 9.85 -2.69
CA GLU A 74 -5.03 10.75 -2.22
C GLU A 74 -5.44 12.20 -2.53
N ARG A 75 -5.52 13.05 -1.50
CA ARG A 75 -5.90 14.45 -1.61
C ARG A 75 -4.89 15.33 -0.87
N GLU A 76 -4.94 16.62 -1.12
CA GLU A 76 -4.02 17.59 -0.52
C GLU A 76 -4.02 17.56 1.00
N ALA A 77 -5.20 17.45 1.64
CA ALA A 77 -5.35 17.52 3.09
C ALA A 77 -5.16 16.17 3.77
N LEU A 78 -5.64 15.09 3.17
CA LEU A 78 -5.63 13.75 3.75
C LEU A 78 -5.82 12.70 2.66
N THR A 79 -5.46 11.46 2.98
CA THR A 79 -5.78 10.29 2.15
C THR A 79 -6.93 9.52 2.78
N THR A 80 -7.90 9.11 1.97
CA THR A 80 -8.97 8.20 2.39
C THR A 80 -8.80 6.84 1.73
N ILE A 81 -9.11 5.79 2.47
CA ILE A 81 -9.16 4.41 1.99
C ILE A 81 -10.52 3.85 2.35
N ASP A 82 -11.31 3.49 1.35
CA ASP A 82 -12.64 2.90 1.50
C ASP A 82 -12.58 1.40 1.20
N VAL A 83 -13.11 0.59 2.10
CA VAL A 83 -13.14 -0.87 2.00
C VAL A 83 -14.49 -1.32 1.48
N ASN A 84 -14.49 -1.86 0.27
CA ASN A 84 -15.68 -2.41 -0.36
C ASN A 84 -15.67 -3.94 -0.30
N SER A 85 -16.74 -4.53 0.25
CA SER A 85 -16.94 -5.97 0.23
C SER A 85 -17.20 -6.49 -1.18
N GLY A 86 -16.79 -7.72 -1.46
CA GLY A 86 -17.25 -8.44 -2.63
C GLY A 86 -18.74 -8.76 -2.56
N SER A 87 -19.37 -9.03 -3.69
CA SER A 87 -20.84 -9.24 -3.85
C SER A 87 -21.43 -10.47 -3.14
N THR A 88 -20.67 -11.17 -2.29
CA THR A 88 -21.02 -12.49 -1.75
C THR A 88 -21.38 -12.50 -0.25
N VAL A 89 -21.57 -11.35 0.39
CA VAL A 89 -21.96 -11.31 1.81
C VAL A 89 -23.45 -11.62 1.91
N THR A 90 -23.80 -12.87 2.20
CA THR A 90 -25.18 -13.25 2.58
C THR A 90 -25.43 -12.91 4.05
N ALA A 91 -26.63 -12.44 4.36
CA ALA A 91 -26.99 -11.89 5.66
C ALA A 91 -26.88 -12.86 6.87
N ALA A 92 -26.70 -14.16 6.66
CA ALA A 92 -26.63 -15.14 7.74
C ALA A 92 -25.26 -15.23 8.45
N ASP A 93 -24.16 -14.84 7.75
CA ASP A 93 -22.79 -14.89 8.27
C ASP A 93 -22.09 -13.53 8.16
N GLY A 94 -22.87 -12.45 7.99
CA GLY A 94 -22.42 -11.14 7.56
C GLY A 94 -21.34 -10.52 8.44
N GLU A 95 -21.47 -10.61 9.77
CA GLU A 95 -20.50 -9.98 10.69
C GLU A 95 -19.14 -10.67 10.68
N THR A 96 -19.14 -12.00 10.71
CA THR A 96 -17.88 -12.78 10.65
C THR A 96 -17.16 -12.54 9.33
N LEU A 97 -17.87 -12.52 8.20
CA LEU A 97 -17.31 -12.25 6.89
C LEU A 97 -16.80 -10.81 6.75
N ALA A 98 -17.51 -9.84 7.33
CA ALA A 98 -17.07 -8.44 7.36
C ALA A 98 -15.77 -8.27 8.12
N VAL A 99 -15.61 -8.92 9.27
CA VAL A 99 -14.38 -8.88 10.07
C VAL A 99 -13.23 -9.52 9.32
N GLU A 100 -13.42 -10.67 8.68
CA GLU A 100 -12.38 -11.33 7.87
C GLU A 100 -11.95 -10.47 6.68
N GLU A 101 -12.90 -9.82 6.03
CA GLU A 101 -12.60 -8.88 4.92
C GLU A 101 -11.83 -7.67 5.44
N ASN A 102 -12.23 -7.10 6.58
CA ASN A 102 -11.53 -6.00 7.22
C ASN A 102 -10.09 -6.37 7.64
N LEU A 103 -9.85 -7.59 8.11
CA LEU A 103 -8.50 -8.05 8.43
C LEU A 103 -7.63 -8.15 7.17
N ARG A 104 -8.16 -8.66 6.06
CA ARG A 104 -7.48 -8.67 4.76
C ARG A 104 -7.23 -7.25 4.24
N ALA A 105 -8.24 -6.39 4.39
CA ALA A 105 -8.16 -4.98 4.01
C ALA A 105 -7.09 -4.22 4.81
N ALA A 106 -6.98 -4.46 6.11
CA ALA A 106 -5.97 -3.85 6.97
C ALA A 106 -4.55 -4.19 6.52
N ALA A 107 -4.27 -5.47 6.24
CA ALA A 107 -2.98 -5.92 5.73
C ALA A 107 -2.63 -5.27 4.38
N GLU A 108 -3.59 -5.25 3.45
CA GLU A 108 -3.38 -4.66 2.13
C GLU A 108 -3.29 -3.13 2.19
N ALA A 109 -4.09 -2.45 3.02
CA ALA A 109 -4.00 -1.01 3.22
C ALA A 109 -2.61 -0.61 3.74
N ALA A 110 -2.07 -1.29 4.75
CA ALA A 110 -0.72 -1.05 5.25
C ALA A 110 0.34 -1.26 4.15
N ARG A 111 0.19 -2.31 3.33
CA ARG A 111 1.06 -2.55 2.17
C ARG A 111 0.99 -1.41 1.15
N GLN A 112 -0.20 -0.95 0.80
CA GLN A 112 -0.42 0.15 -0.15
C GLN A 112 0.09 1.49 0.40
N ILE A 113 -0.14 1.79 1.67
CA ILE A 113 0.39 2.99 2.33
C ILE A 113 1.92 3.05 2.22
N ARG A 114 2.59 1.93 2.46
CA ARG A 114 4.06 1.83 2.34
C ARG A 114 4.52 1.89 0.89
N LEU A 115 3.88 1.14 -0.02
CA LEU A 115 4.25 1.06 -1.45
C LEU A 115 4.12 2.42 -2.13
N ARG A 116 2.99 3.09 -1.93
CA ARG A 116 2.69 4.41 -2.52
C ARG A 116 3.33 5.56 -1.75
N ASN A 117 3.94 5.29 -0.59
CA ASN A 117 4.46 6.30 0.33
C ASN A 117 3.41 7.33 0.74
N LEU A 118 2.17 6.89 0.97
CA LEU A 118 1.11 7.75 1.47
C LEU A 118 1.51 8.29 2.84
N SER A 119 1.21 9.56 3.12
CA SER A 119 1.70 10.25 4.32
C SER A 119 0.74 11.36 4.75
N GLY A 120 0.92 11.86 5.97
CA GLY A 120 0.02 12.81 6.58
C GLY A 120 -1.11 12.10 7.32
N ILE A 121 -2.31 12.64 7.26
CA ILE A 121 -3.52 12.05 7.85
C ILE A 121 -4.09 11.03 6.89
N LEU A 122 -4.38 9.83 7.40
CA LEU A 122 -5.03 8.76 6.65
C LEU A 122 -6.28 8.33 7.42
N LEU A 123 -7.39 8.23 6.71
CA LEU A 123 -8.66 7.73 7.23
C LEU A 123 -9.04 6.47 6.47
N ILE A 124 -9.36 5.41 7.19
CA ILE A 124 -9.78 4.15 6.59
C ILE A 124 -11.21 3.86 7.01
N ASP A 125 -12.09 3.71 6.02
CA ASP A 125 -13.48 3.32 6.18
C ASP A 125 -13.59 1.81 5.99
N PHE A 126 -13.61 1.09 7.11
CA PHE A 126 -13.79 -0.35 7.14
C PHE A 126 -15.27 -0.72 7.05
N ILE A 127 -15.56 -1.93 6.59
CA ILE A 127 -16.93 -2.47 6.64
C ILE A 127 -17.41 -2.43 8.09
N ASP A 128 -18.67 -2.01 8.31
CA ASP A 128 -19.25 -1.83 9.63
C ASP A 128 -19.03 -3.03 10.55
N MET A 129 -18.61 -2.73 11.78
CA MET A 129 -18.41 -3.69 12.86
C MET A 129 -19.16 -3.21 14.11
N HIS A 130 -19.97 -4.06 14.68
CA HIS A 130 -20.75 -3.72 15.89
C HIS A 130 -19.96 -3.99 17.18
N SER A 131 -19.08 -4.98 17.15
CA SER A 131 -18.29 -5.41 18.30
C SER A 131 -17.02 -4.59 18.48
N ASP A 132 -16.79 -4.03 19.67
CA ASP A 132 -15.52 -3.37 20.02
C ASP A 132 -14.34 -4.35 20.00
N MET A 133 -14.60 -5.64 20.22
CA MET A 133 -13.57 -6.69 20.13
C MET A 133 -13.11 -6.87 18.68
N ASP A 134 -14.02 -6.80 17.71
CA ASP A 134 -13.65 -6.92 16.30
C ASP A 134 -12.94 -5.67 15.80
N ARG A 135 -13.32 -4.48 16.24
CA ARG A 135 -12.55 -3.26 16.01
C ARG A 135 -11.14 -3.35 16.57
N ALA A 136 -10.98 -3.88 17.78
CA ALA A 136 -9.65 -4.09 18.37
C ALA A 136 -8.82 -5.10 17.57
N ARG A 137 -9.40 -6.14 17.00
CA ARG A 137 -8.73 -7.11 16.11
C ARG A 137 -8.24 -6.43 14.83
N VAL A 138 -9.04 -5.57 14.22
CA VAL A 138 -8.65 -4.82 13.01
C VAL A 138 -7.52 -3.83 13.33
N ILE A 139 -7.57 -3.13 14.48
CA ILE A 139 -6.46 -2.27 14.94
C ILE A 139 -5.19 -3.08 15.09
N ALA A 140 -5.24 -4.21 15.78
CA ALA A 140 -4.07 -5.08 15.99
C ALA A 140 -3.48 -5.58 14.67
N ALA A 141 -4.32 -5.99 13.71
CA ALA A 141 -3.88 -6.41 12.39
C ALA A 141 -3.21 -5.24 11.61
N MET A 142 -3.75 -4.03 11.72
CA MET A 142 -3.17 -2.84 11.11
C MET A 142 -1.82 -2.47 11.74
N GLU A 143 -1.70 -2.55 13.07
CA GLU A 143 -0.46 -2.32 13.80
C GLU A 143 0.62 -3.34 13.42
N GLU A 144 0.26 -4.63 13.35
CA GLU A 144 1.15 -5.69 12.92
C GLU A 144 1.65 -5.46 11.49
N ALA A 145 0.74 -5.16 10.55
CA ALA A 145 1.10 -4.90 9.17
C ALA A 145 1.93 -3.61 8.98
N ALA A 146 1.72 -2.61 9.84
CA ALA A 146 2.48 -1.37 9.83
C ALA A 146 3.85 -1.48 10.54
N ALA A 147 4.09 -2.51 11.35
CA ALA A 147 5.35 -2.69 12.08
C ALA A 147 6.56 -2.85 11.16
N ASP A 148 6.36 -3.29 9.92
CA ASP A 148 7.39 -3.38 8.89
C ASP A 148 7.73 -2.05 8.21
N ASP A 149 6.96 -1.00 8.48
CA ASP A 149 7.24 0.32 7.91
C ASP A 149 8.35 1.03 8.69
N ARG A 150 9.36 1.53 7.97
CA ARG A 150 10.45 2.32 8.57
C ARG A 150 10.04 3.73 8.92
N VAL A 151 8.96 4.20 8.32
CA VAL A 151 8.44 5.54 8.55
C VAL A 151 7.51 5.48 9.75
N LYS A 152 7.73 6.40 10.69
CA LYS A 152 6.92 6.47 11.90
C LYS A 152 5.44 6.62 11.53
N THR A 153 4.67 5.62 11.90
CA THR A 153 3.22 5.54 11.74
C THR A 153 2.59 5.45 13.13
N VAL A 154 1.47 6.13 13.32
CA VAL A 154 0.70 6.11 14.58
C VAL A 154 -0.75 5.85 14.22
N ILE A 155 -1.32 4.81 14.80
CA ILE A 155 -2.74 4.47 14.71
C ILE A 155 -3.42 5.07 15.94
N HIS A 156 -4.42 5.94 15.71
CA HIS A 156 -5.12 6.66 16.77
C HIS A 156 -6.37 5.92 17.26
N GLY A 157 -6.89 4.98 16.45
CA GLY A 157 -8.09 4.20 16.73
C GLY A 157 -9.27 4.60 15.87
N PHE A 158 -10.44 4.09 16.20
CA PHE A 158 -11.69 4.41 15.51
C PHE A 158 -12.31 5.70 16.02
N THR A 159 -12.75 6.55 15.10
CA THR A 159 -13.55 7.74 15.41
C THR A 159 -14.95 7.37 15.85
N SER A 160 -15.72 8.34 16.34
CA SER A 160 -17.16 8.20 16.60
C SER A 160 -17.98 7.89 15.35
N LEU A 161 -17.44 8.15 14.16
CA LEU A 161 -18.04 7.85 12.85
C LEU A 161 -17.68 6.45 12.33
N GLY A 162 -16.84 5.68 13.06
CA GLY A 162 -16.40 4.37 12.63
C GLY A 162 -15.20 4.36 11.68
N LEU A 163 -14.56 5.51 11.43
CA LEU A 163 -13.36 5.60 10.60
C LEU A 163 -12.11 5.31 11.43
N LEU A 164 -11.19 4.47 10.93
CA LEU A 164 -9.88 4.31 11.55
C LEU A 164 -9.00 5.51 11.20
N GLU A 165 -8.54 6.22 12.23
CA GLU A 165 -7.60 7.32 12.10
C GLU A 165 -6.17 6.86 12.27
N MET A 166 -5.30 7.29 11.37
CA MET A 166 -3.87 7.10 11.51
C MET A 166 -3.07 8.25 10.91
N THR A 167 -1.84 8.39 11.34
CA THR A 167 -0.90 9.36 10.77
C THR A 167 0.41 8.69 10.41
N ARG A 168 0.99 9.08 9.29
CA ARG A 168 2.30 8.63 8.84
C ARG A 168 3.17 9.82 8.47
N LYS A 169 4.40 9.85 8.99
CA LYS A 169 5.32 10.98 8.76
C LYS A 169 5.63 11.12 7.27
N ARG A 170 5.53 12.33 6.72
CA ARG A 170 6.00 12.63 5.37
C ARG A 170 7.53 12.64 5.34
N THR A 171 8.12 11.85 4.46
CA THR A 171 9.58 11.74 4.32
C THR A 171 10.06 12.03 2.90
N ARG A 172 9.20 11.85 1.91
CA ARG A 172 9.44 12.08 0.48
C ARG A 172 8.11 12.20 -0.25
N ASP A 173 8.15 12.48 -1.55
CA ASP A 173 6.98 12.52 -2.42
C ASP A 173 6.33 11.13 -2.53
N THR A 174 5.04 11.11 -2.87
CA THR A 174 4.29 9.87 -3.09
C THR A 174 4.71 9.20 -4.40
N LEU A 175 4.32 7.96 -4.59
CA LEU A 175 4.55 7.25 -5.85
C LEU A 175 3.85 7.98 -7.00
N CYS A 176 2.63 8.48 -6.76
CA CYS A 176 1.86 9.24 -7.73
C CYS A 176 2.57 10.53 -8.13
N ASP A 177 3.04 11.34 -7.17
CA ASP A 177 3.79 12.57 -7.43
C ASP A 177 5.09 12.31 -8.22
N THR A 178 5.72 11.16 -7.99
CA THR A 178 7.00 10.80 -8.62
C THR A 178 6.82 10.31 -10.06
N LEU A 179 5.75 9.56 -10.35
CA LEU A 179 5.59 8.84 -11.62
C LEU A 179 4.52 9.43 -12.53
N THR A 180 3.74 10.43 -12.06
CA THR A 180 2.66 11.02 -12.85
C THR A 180 2.75 12.54 -12.90
N GLN A 181 1.93 13.12 -13.76
CA GLN A 181 1.74 14.57 -13.83
C GLN A 181 0.22 14.89 -13.88
N PRO A 182 -0.19 16.07 -13.43
CA PRO A 182 -1.59 16.49 -13.55
C PRO A 182 -2.09 16.40 -14.99
N CYS A 183 -3.31 15.91 -15.18
CA CYS A 183 -3.93 15.85 -16.49
C CYS A 183 -4.20 17.27 -17.05
N ASP A 184 -3.76 17.56 -18.26
CA ASP A 184 -3.92 18.87 -18.92
C ASP A 184 -5.40 19.27 -19.11
N ALA A 185 -6.30 18.29 -19.27
CA ALA A 185 -7.72 18.55 -19.49
C ALA A 185 -8.46 18.96 -18.20
N CYS A 186 -8.11 18.36 -17.07
CA CYS A 186 -8.83 18.58 -15.82
C CYS A 186 -7.97 19.19 -14.70
N HIS A 187 -6.68 19.41 -14.94
CA HIS A 187 -5.72 19.96 -13.98
C HIS A 187 -5.75 19.24 -12.62
N GLY A 188 -5.92 17.91 -12.63
CA GLY A 188 -5.97 17.07 -11.43
C GLY A 188 -7.35 16.97 -10.76
N THR A 189 -8.39 17.67 -11.26
CA THR A 189 -9.73 17.62 -10.64
C THR A 189 -10.50 16.33 -10.96
N GLY A 190 -10.09 15.59 -11.98
CA GLY A 190 -10.78 14.37 -12.46
C GLY A 190 -12.09 14.66 -13.21
N ARG A 191 -12.44 15.94 -13.44
CA ARG A 191 -13.67 16.36 -14.10
C ARG A 191 -13.41 17.49 -15.08
N VAL A 192 -14.12 17.47 -16.20
CA VAL A 192 -14.17 18.58 -17.16
C VAL A 192 -15.59 19.12 -17.24
N ARG A 193 -15.72 20.42 -17.50
CA ARG A 193 -17.01 21.06 -17.70
C ARG A 193 -17.66 20.48 -18.96
N ARG A 194 -18.95 20.20 -18.88
CA ARG A 194 -19.76 19.88 -20.07
C ARG A 194 -20.12 21.19 -20.76
N ASP A 195 -20.06 21.20 -22.09
CA ASP A 195 -20.57 22.27 -22.94
C ASP A 195 -22.10 22.31 -22.89
#